data_1fb6f3a8c2e6a41bb6d07999caaf1ace
#
_entry.id   1fb6f3a8c2e6a41bb6d07999caaf1ace
#
_cell.length_a   1.000
_cell.length_b   1.000
_cell.length_c   1.000
_cell.angle_alpha   90.00
_cell.angle_beta   90.00
_cell.angle_gamma   90.00
#
_symmetry.space_group_name_H-M   'P 1'
#
loop_
_entity.id
_entity.type
_entity.pdbx_description
1 polymer ?
#
loop_
_entity_poly.entity_id
_entity_poly.type
_entity_poly.pdbx_seq_one_letter_code
_entity_poly.pdbx_strand_id
1 'polypeptide(L)'
;MLFFCPKYRRKVLVGGVEKRMKEITYQVAKEFECEILEIEVMPDHVHILCVVDPQFGVHRFVKQVKGRSSHLLRQEFPQLKSRLPSLWTHSYFVSTVGGAPLAVIKQYIENQKSV
;
A
#
# COMPACT_ATOMS: atom_id res chain seq x y z
N MET A 1 -8.62 6.05 -2.83
CA MET A 1 -7.49 6.10 -1.89
C MET A 1 -7.47 4.86 -1.03
N LEU A 2 -6.31 4.32 -0.82
CA LEU A 2 -6.09 3.08 -0.10
C LEU A 2 -5.05 3.31 1.00
N PHE A 3 -5.33 2.83 2.22
CA PHE A 3 -4.43 2.97 3.36
C PHE A 3 -4.35 1.65 4.12
N PHE A 4 -3.14 1.20 4.45
CA PHE A 4 -2.94 0.03 5.30
C PHE A 4 -1.62 0.12 6.05
N CYS A 5 -1.51 -0.65 7.15
CA CYS A 5 -0.39 -0.57 8.08
C CYS A 5 0.25 -1.92 8.33
N PRO A 6 1.56 -1.94 8.64
CA PRO A 6 2.19 -3.15 9.19
C PRO A 6 1.53 -3.56 10.51
N LYS A 7 1.64 -4.84 10.81
CA LYS A 7 1.14 -5.40 12.07
C LYS A 7 1.71 -4.62 13.26
N TYR A 8 0.84 -4.23 14.20
CA TYR A 8 1.19 -3.40 15.37
C TYR A 8 1.73 -2.01 14.99
N ARG A 9 1.51 -1.55 13.76
CA ARG A 9 2.05 -0.29 13.23
C ARG A 9 3.55 -0.15 13.45
N ARG A 10 4.29 -1.24 13.35
CA ARG A 10 5.74 -1.22 13.46
C ARG A 10 6.36 -0.44 12.31
N LYS A 11 7.38 0.35 12.62
CA LYS A 11 8.08 1.19 11.64
C LYS A 11 9.10 0.37 10.87
N VAL A 12 8.62 -0.55 10.04
CA VAL A 12 9.48 -1.48 9.30
C VAL A 12 9.63 -1.15 7.81
N LEU A 13 8.83 -0.20 7.30
CA LEU A 13 8.84 0.16 5.88
C LEU A 13 9.88 1.25 5.63
N VAL A 14 11.15 0.91 5.81
CA VAL A 14 12.28 1.85 5.71
C VAL A 14 13.36 1.29 4.80
N GLY A 15 14.17 2.16 4.21
CA GLY A 15 15.32 1.78 3.39
C GLY A 15 14.91 0.91 2.20
N GLY A 16 15.55 -0.24 2.08
CA GLY A 16 15.29 -1.18 0.99
C GLY A 16 13.88 -1.73 1.00
N VAL A 17 13.27 -1.88 2.17
CA VAL A 17 11.87 -2.34 2.30
C VAL A 17 10.92 -1.35 1.65
N GLU A 18 11.09 -0.05 1.92
CA GLU A 18 10.28 1.00 1.31
C GLU A 18 10.35 0.96 -0.21
N LYS A 19 11.58 0.91 -0.74
CA LYS A 19 11.81 0.89 -2.18
C LYS A 19 11.16 -0.34 -2.83
N ARG A 20 11.38 -1.49 -2.23
CA ARG A 20 10.87 -2.76 -2.76
C ARG A 20 9.35 -2.81 -2.69
N MET A 21 8.75 -2.24 -1.65
CA MET A 21 7.29 -2.16 -1.52
C MET A 21 6.68 -1.39 -2.69
N LYS A 22 7.28 -0.27 -3.08
CA LYS A 22 6.82 0.51 -4.24
C LYS A 22 6.92 -0.31 -5.52
N GLU A 23 8.03 -1.01 -5.73
CA GLU A 23 8.23 -1.84 -6.91
C GLU A 23 7.16 -2.94 -7.00
N ILE A 24 6.88 -3.62 -5.90
CA ILE A 24 5.88 -4.68 -5.85
C ILE A 24 4.49 -4.12 -6.18
N THR A 25 4.15 -2.96 -5.62
CA THR A 25 2.86 -2.33 -5.86
C THR A 25 2.68 -1.97 -7.34
N TYR A 26 3.70 -1.39 -7.96
CA TYR A 26 3.64 -1.07 -9.39
C TYR A 26 3.55 -2.32 -10.26
N GLN A 27 4.24 -3.39 -9.87
CA GLN A 27 4.17 -4.65 -10.60
C GLN A 27 2.77 -5.27 -10.55
N VAL A 28 2.15 -5.28 -9.37
CA VAL A 28 0.77 -5.78 -9.22
C VAL A 28 -0.18 -4.93 -10.06
N ALA A 29 -0.04 -3.60 -10.00
CA ALA A 29 -0.88 -2.69 -10.77
C ALA A 29 -0.78 -2.98 -12.27
N LYS A 30 0.43 -3.21 -12.76
CA LYS A 30 0.65 -3.51 -14.17
C LYS A 30 -0.01 -4.83 -14.57
N GLU A 31 0.10 -5.86 -13.74
CA GLU A 31 -0.49 -7.18 -14.04
C GLU A 31 -2.01 -7.12 -14.11
N PHE A 32 -2.66 -6.31 -13.29
CA PHE A 32 -4.12 -6.23 -13.22
C PHE A 32 -4.67 -4.97 -13.87
N GLU A 33 -3.85 -4.29 -14.68
CA GLU A 33 -4.25 -3.10 -15.44
C GLU A 33 -4.85 -2.00 -14.56
N CYS A 34 -4.32 -1.84 -13.36
CA CYS A 34 -4.65 -0.75 -12.46
C CYS A 34 -3.65 0.38 -12.63
N GLU A 35 -4.11 1.62 -12.47
CA GLU A 35 -3.24 2.79 -12.58
C GLU A 35 -2.90 3.33 -11.21
N ILE A 36 -1.61 3.50 -10.91
CA ILE A 36 -1.16 4.14 -9.68
C ILE A 36 -0.94 5.61 -9.97
N LEU A 37 -1.75 6.47 -9.36
CA LEU A 37 -1.64 7.92 -9.50
C LEU A 37 -0.64 8.49 -8.50
N GLU A 38 -0.64 7.95 -7.29
CA GLU A 38 0.25 8.38 -6.22
C GLU A 38 0.49 7.21 -5.28
N ILE A 39 1.73 7.05 -4.82
CA ILE A 39 2.05 6.08 -3.79
C ILE A 39 3.01 6.70 -2.78
N GLU A 40 2.70 6.51 -1.50
CA GLU A 40 3.54 7.01 -0.43
C GLU A 40 3.74 5.88 0.58
N VAL A 41 4.99 5.52 0.81
CA VAL A 41 5.36 4.51 1.80
C VAL A 41 6.07 5.22 2.94
N MET A 42 5.40 5.30 4.08
CA MET A 42 5.97 5.84 5.31
C MET A 42 6.42 4.67 6.19
N PRO A 43 7.24 4.90 7.22
CA PRO A 43 7.75 3.78 8.03
C PRO A 43 6.66 2.85 8.59
N ASP A 44 5.49 3.39 8.94
CA ASP A 44 4.43 2.62 9.60
C ASP A 44 3.12 2.55 8.82
N HIS A 45 3.11 2.98 7.56
CA HIS A 45 1.88 2.91 6.75
C HIS A 45 2.16 3.11 5.27
N VAL A 46 1.17 2.73 4.46
CA VAL A 46 1.19 2.88 3.00
C VAL A 46 -0.08 3.60 2.57
N HIS A 47 0.07 4.64 1.75
CA HIS A 47 -1.03 5.31 1.07
C HIS A 47 -0.90 5.09 -0.43
N ILE A 48 -1.99 4.69 -1.07
CA ILE A 48 -2.01 4.51 -2.52
C ILE A 48 -3.24 5.21 -3.08
N LEU A 49 -3.02 6.09 -4.05
CA LEU A 49 -4.08 6.66 -4.87
C LEU A 49 -4.03 5.95 -6.21
N CYS A 50 -5.10 5.21 -6.55
CA CYS A 50 -5.12 4.38 -7.75
C CYS A 50 -6.48 4.38 -8.40
N VAL A 51 -6.49 4.02 -9.68
CA VAL A 51 -7.70 3.77 -10.46
C VAL A 51 -7.78 2.28 -10.70
N VAL A 52 -8.86 1.66 -10.19
CA VAL A 52 -9.08 0.22 -10.31
C VAL A 52 -10.39 0.00 -11.04
N ASP A 53 -10.38 -0.92 -12.01
CA ASP A 53 -11.58 -1.31 -12.74
C ASP A 53 -12.64 -1.81 -11.74
N PRO A 54 -13.86 -1.26 -11.75
CA PRO A 54 -14.91 -1.71 -10.84
C PRO A 54 -15.25 -3.20 -10.94
N GLN A 55 -15.09 -3.80 -12.12
CA GLN A 55 -15.34 -5.24 -12.30
C GLN A 55 -14.27 -6.08 -11.63
N PHE A 56 -13.00 -5.66 -11.71
CA PHE A 56 -11.92 -6.32 -10.99
C PHE A 56 -12.08 -6.12 -9.48
N GLY A 57 -12.34 -4.88 -9.06
CA GLY A 57 -12.63 -4.53 -7.68
C GLY A 57 -11.41 -4.16 -6.87
N VAL A 58 -11.56 -3.11 -6.05
CA VAL A 58 -10.48 -2.61 -5.20
C VAL A 58 -10.03 -3.64 -4.17
N HIS A 59 -10.96 -4.48 -3.67
CA HIS A 59 -10.61 -5.51 -2.69
C HIS A 59 -9.64 -6.54 -3.25
N ARG A 60 -9.82 -6.93 -4.51
CA ARG A 60 -8.89 -7.84 -5.18
C ARG A 60 -7.52 -7.23 -5.33
N PHE A 61 -7.48 -5.93 -5.69
CA PHE A 61 -6.22 -5.21 -5.81
C PHE A 61 -5.48 -5.16 -4.48
N VAL A 62 -6.17 -4.77 -3.40
CA VAL A 62 -5.59 -4.72 -2.06
C VAL A 62 -5.06 -6.08 -1.64
N LYS A 63 -5.85 -7.13 -1.85
CA LYS A 63 -5.49 -8.49 -1.48
C LYS A 63 -4.22 -8.93 -2.20
N GLN A 64 -4.10 -8.63 -3.50
CA GLN A 64 -2.91 -8.97 -4.27
C GLN A 64 -1.68 -8.18 -3.78
N VAL A 65 -1.84 -6.89 -3.54
CA VAL A 65 -0.73 -6.04 -3.06
C VAL A 65 -0.25 -6.52 -1.69
N LYS A 66 -1.17 -6.71 -0.75
CA LYS A 66 -0.82 -7.14 0.61
C LYS A 66 -0.24 -8.55 0.63
N GLY A 67 -0.86 -9.48 -0.07
CA GLY A 67 -0.40 -10.87 -0.10
C GLY A 67 0.97 -11.01 -0.75
N ARG A 68 1.15 -10.43 -1.92
CA ARG A 68 2.42 -10.52 -2.64
C ARG A 68 3.54 -9.78 -1.90
N SER A 69 3.27 -8.59 -1.38
CA SER A 69 4.28 -7.84 -0.63
C SER A 69 4.66 -8.55 0.66
N SER A 70 3.70 -9.13 1.37
CA SER A 70 4.00 -9.90 2.58
C SER A 70 4.95 -11.07 2.26
N HIS A 71 4.64 -11.82 1.21
CA HIS A 71 5.45 -12.96 0.82
C HIS A 71 6.87 -12.54 0.41
N LEU A 72 6.97 -11.60 -0.52
CA LEU A 72 8.25 -11.19 -1.09
C LEU A 72 9.11 -10.42 -0.09
N LEU A 73 8.53 -9.48 0.65
CA LEU A 73 9.30 -8.68 1.61
C LEU A 73 9.81 -9.53 2.76
N ARG A 74 9.01 -10.48 3.26
CA ARG A 74 9.46 -11.36 4.33
C ARG A 74 10.55 -12.33 3.86
N GLN A 75 10.52 -12.70 2.58
CA GLN A 75 11.54 -13.54 1.99
C GLN A 75 12.85 -12.78 1.76
N GLU A 76 12.76 -11.55 1.26
CA GLU A 76 13.93 -10.73 0.93
C GLU A 76 14.52 -10.03 2.15
N PHE A 77 13.71 -9.79 3.19
CA PHE A 77 14.12 -9.12 4.43
C PHE A 77 13.75 -10.00 5.62
N PRO A 78 14.60 -10.98 5.98
CA PRO A 78 14.27 -11.97 7.03
C PRO A 78 13.90 -11.38 8.38
N GLN A 79 14.37 -10.18 8.72
CA GLN A 79 14.01 -9.51 9.97
C GLN A 79 12.52 -9.23 10.08
N LEU A 80 11.82 -9.06 8.95
CA LEU A 80 10.37 -8.87 8.97
C LEU A 80 9.65 -10.16 9.40
N LYS A 81 10.19 -11.30 9.02
CA LYS A 81 9.62 -12.60 9.37
C LYS A 81 9.81 -12.91 10.86
N SER A 82 10.95 -12.56 11.42
CA SER A 82 11.28 -12.85 12.82
C SER A 82 10.58 -11.90 13.80
N ARG A 83 10.28 -10.66 13.37
CA ARG A 83 9.70 -9.64 14.25
C ARG A 83 8.17 -9.65 14.27
N LEU A 84 7.53 -10.11 13.19
CA LEU A 84 6.09 -10.00 13.03
C LEU A 84 5.49 -11.35 12.67
N PRO A 85 4.35 -11.74 13.28
CA PRO A 85 3.63 -12.96 12.90
C PRO A 85 3.07 -12.88 11.48
N SER A 86 2.72 -11.65 11.04
CA SER A 86 2.37 -11.35 9.66
C SER A 86 2.81 -9.93 9.37
N LEU A 87 3.05 -9.59 8.09
CA LEU A 87 3.53 -8.25 7.76
C LEU A 87 2.46 -7.20 7.97
N TRP A 88 1.25 -7.45 7.47
CA TRP A 88 0.16 -6.47 7.47
C TRP A 88 -0.91 -6.79 8.50
N THR A 89 -1.63 -5.75 8.96
CA THR A 89 -2.88 -5.97 9.70
C THR A 89 -3.91 -6.59 8.75
N HIS A 90 -4.94 -7.21 9.31
CA HIS A 90 -6.02 -7.77 8.48
C HIS A 90 -6.89 -6.70 7.85
N SER A 91 -6.92 -5.50 8.44
CA SER A 91 -7.77 -4.41 7.96
C SER A 91 -7.03 -3.49 7.00
N TYR A 92 -7.81 -2.71 6.26
CA TYR A 92 -7.31 -1.64 5.40
C TYR A 92 -8.44 -0.62 5.27
N PHE A 93 -8.08 0.60 4.90
CA PHE A 93 -9.04 1.67 4.69
C PHE A 93 -9.11 2.01 3.21
N VAL A 94 -10.33 2.10 2.67
CA VAL A 94 -10.57 2.52 1.29
C VAL A 94 -11.55 3.67 1.29
N SER A 95 -11.22 4.73 0.57
CA SER A 95 -12.09 5.87 0.36
C SER A 95 -12.19 6.17 -1.13
N THR A 96 -13.41 6.31 -1.63
CA THR A 96 -13.65 6.74 -2.99
C THR A 96 -13.64 8.27 -3.02
N VAL A 97 -12.77 8.85 -3.85
CA VAL A 97 -12.62 10.30 -3.95
C VAL A 97 -13.17 10.84 -5.27
N GLY A 98 -14.01 10.05 -5.94
CA GLY A 98 -14.51 10.31 -7.29
C GLY A 98 -14.92 11.76 -7.52
N GLY A 99 -14.51 12.32 -8.65
CA GLY A 99 -14.83 13.67 -9.06
C GLY A 99 -13.98 14.77 -8.45
N ALA A 100 -13.21 14.49 -7.41
CA ALA A 100 -12.33 15.49 -6.79
C ALA A 100 -11.09 15.74 -7.67
N PRO A 101 -10.61 17.01 -7.78
CA PRO A 101 -9.37 17.29 -8.49
C PRO A 101 -8.19 16.57 -7.86
N LEU A 102 -7.25 16.13 -8.69
CA LEU A 102 -6.08 15.39 -8.23
C LEU A 102 -5.28 16.16 -7.17
N ALA A 103 -5.16 17.48 -7.32
CA ALA A 103 -4.43 18.31 -6.36
C ALA A 103 -5.05 18.24 -4.96
N VAL A 104 -6.39 18.24 -4.88
CA VAL A 104 -7.11 18.13 -3.61
C VAL A 104 -6.88 16.76 -2.98
N ILE A 105 -6.92 15.71 -3.80
CA ILE A 105 -6.69 14.34 -3.33
C ILE A 105 -5.27 14.20 -2.77
N LYS A 106 -4.28 14.72 -3.48
CA LYS A 106 -2.89 14.70 -3.01
C LYS A 106 -2.72 15.45 -1.71
N GLN A 107 -3.38 16.59 -1.56
CA GLN A 107 -3.34 17.36 -0.32
C GLN A 107 -3.97 16.59 0.83
N TYR A 108 -5.06 15.87 0.58
CA TYR A 108 -5.69 15.01 1.58
C TYR A 108 -4.72 13.95 2.08
N ILE A 109 -3.99 13.31 1.17
CA ILE A 109 -2.99 12.30 1.53
C ILE A 109 -1.88 12.91 2.37
N GLU A 110 -1.39 14.10 2.00
CA GLU A 110 -0.36 14.80 2.77
C GLU A 110 -0.83 15.09 4.19
N ASN A 111 -2.08 15.54 4.37
CA ASN A 111 -2.63 15.81 5.69
C ASN A 111 -2.73 14.54 6.52
N GLN A 112 -3.01 13.39 5.90
CA GLN A 112 -3.04 12.10 6.60
C GLN A 112 -1.66 11.70 7.12
N LYS A 113 -0.60 12.05 6.41
CA LYS A 113 0.77 11.72 6.82
C LYS A 113 1.20 12.46 8.07
N SER A 114 0.67 13.65 8.31
CA SER A 114 1.09 14.49 9.44
C SER A 114 0.38 14.16 10.75
N VAL A 115 -0.48 13.17 10.75
CA VAL A 115 -1.23 12.74 11.94
C VAL A 115 -0.51 11.63 12.67
#